data_c2eb1f24cbbaa6618f3ce3856bac6786
#
_entry.id   c2eb1f24cbbaa6618f3ce3856bac6786
#
_cell.length_a   1.000
_cell.length_b   1.000
_cell.length_c   1.000
_cell.angle_alpha   90.00
_cell.angle_beta   90.00
_cell.angle_gamma   90.00
#
_symmetry.space_group_name_H-M   'P 1'
#
loop_
_entity.id
_entity.type
_entity.pdbx_description
1 polymer ?
#
loop_
_entity_poly.entity_id
_entity_poly.type
_entity_poly.pdbx_seq_one_letter_code
_entity_poly.pdbx_strand_id
1 'polypeptide(L)'
;MTKKIFRSTVAVGLAVLLASLVIIMGALYTYFGHVQEQQLRDELSIAAAAMESGDGEAYLSKLHSDNYRITWLRADGTVLYDTKADAAAMENHAQREEVRQALANGTGESSRYSATLLEKTLYYARRLPDGTVLRLSASRVTMGVLLLSMFPAILAVIAVALILSGILAGRVSRRITRPLNTLDLEHPLENDAYEELSPLLRRLEHQRRQIDDQLRSLRRRSEEFEQITASMTEGLVLVDNGGTILS
;
A
#
# COMPACT_ATOMS: atom_id res chain seq x y z
N MET A 1 -19.62 -12.13 -16.74
CA MET A 1 -18.81 -10.87 -16.79
C MET A 1 -18.66 -10.22 -15.42
N THR A 2 -19.69 -10.09 -14.62
CA THR A 2 -19.74 -9.43 -13.29
C THR A 2 -18.62 -9.88 -12.31
N LYS A 3 -18.39 -11.19 -12.18
CA LYS A 3 -17.37 -11.72 -11.25
C LYS A 3 -15.92 -11.35 -11.67
N LYS A 4 -15.63 -11.24 -12.98
CA LYS A 4 -14.29 -10.83 -13.46
C LYS A 4 -14.03 -9.35 -13.18
N ILE A 5 -14.99 -8.48 -13.50
CA ILE A 5 -14.89 -7.03 -13.24
C ILE A 5 -14.77 -6.79 -11.75
N PHE A 6 -15.62 -7.42 -10.93
CA PHE A 6 -15.56 -7.32 -9.47
C PHE A 6 -14.17 -7.68 -8.93
N ARG A 7 -13.64 -8.86 -9.31
CA ARG A 7 -12.31 -9.31 -8.85
C ARG A 7 -11.19 -8.38 -9.29
N SER A 8 -11.25 -7.88 -10.54
CA SER A 8 -10.25 -6.95 -11.06
C SER A 8 -10.26 -5.62 -10.30
N THR A 9 -11.45 -5.05 -10.04
CA THR A 9 -11.57 -3.79 -9.30
C THR A 9 -11.08 -3.93 -7.85
N VAL A 10 -11.44 -5.03 -7.17
CA VAL A 10 -10.94 -5.31 -5.82
C VAL A 10 -9.43 -5.52 -5.81
N ALA A 11 -8.89 -6.25 -6.79
CA ALA A 11 -7.45 -6.49 -6.89
C ALA A 11 -6.65 -5.19 -7.11
N VAL A 12 -7.14 -4.30 -7.98
CA VAL A 12 -6.51 -2.99 -8.20
C VAL A 12 -6.58 -2.14 -6.93
N GLY A 13 -7.74 -2.08 -6.26
CA GLY A 13 -7.89 -1.36 -5.00
C GLY A 13 -6.94 -1.88 -3.91
N LEU A 14 -6.81 -3.19 -3.79
CA LEU A 14 -5.89 -3.82 -2.85
C LEU A 14 -4.42 -3.53 -3.19
N ALA A 15 -4.05 -3.59 -4.47
CA ALA A 15 -2.68 -3.28 -4.90
C ALA A 15 -2.30 -1.83 -4.61
N VAL A 16 -3.18 -0.87 -4.89
CA VAL A 16 -2.97 0.55 -4.58
C VAL A 16 -2.85 0.77 -3.08
N LEU A 17 -3.70 0.12 -2.28
CA LEU A 17 -3.67 0.21 -0.83
C LEU A 17 -2.35 -0.35 -0.26
N LEU A 18 -1.90 -1.50 -0.72
CA LEU A 18 -0.64 -2.10 -0.29
C LEU A 18 0.56 -1.22 -0.69
N ALA A 19 0.57 -0.68 -1.91
CA ALA A 19 1.62 0.21 -2.36
C ALA A 19 1.67 1.50 -1.52
N SER A 20 0.52 2.12 -1.25
CA SER A 20 0.44 3.32 -0.39
C SER A 20 0.87 3.03 1.05
N LEU A 21 0.50 1.86 1.59
CA LEU A 21 0.91 1.45 2.93
C LEU A 21 2.43 1.32 3.05
N VAL A 22 3.08 0.70 2.05
CA VAL A 22 4.55 0.56 2.02
C VAL A 22 5.23 1.92 1.97
N ILE A 23 4.73 2.84 1.15
CA ILE A 23 5.28 4.20 1.02
C ILE A 23 5.11 4.98 2.33
N ILE A 24 3.91 4.96 2.92
CA ILE A 24 3.63 5.66 4.18
C ILE A 24 4.49 5.08 5.31
N MET A 25 4.61 3.75 5.39
CA MET A 25 5.42 3.08 6.40
C MET A 25 6.90 3.43 6.27
N GLY A 26 7.43 3.49 5.03
CA GLY A 26 8.79 3.94 4.76
C GLY A 26 9.02 5.40 5.17
N ALA A 27 8.08 6.28 4.83
CA ALA A 27 8.14 7.69 5.20
C ALA A 27 8.07 7.90 6.72
N LEU A 28 7.18 7.19 7.41
CA LEU A 28 7.08 7.23 8.87
C LEU A 28 8.36 6.70 9.55
N TYR A 29 8.92 5.61 9.03
CA TYR A 29 10.16 5.05 9.55
C TYR A 29 11.32 6.05 9.47
N THR A 30 11.49 6.74 8.35
CA THR A 30 12.54 7.76 8.18
C THR A 30 12.25 8.99 9.04
N TYR A 31 11.01 9.47 9.08
CA TYR A 31 10.60 10.61 9.87
C TYR A 31 10.84 10.40 11.36
N PHE A 32 10.34 9.30 11.92
CA PHE A 32 10.55 9.00 13.34
C PHE A 32 12.04 8.77 13.67
N GLY A 33 12.83 8.25 12.71
CA GLY A 33 14.28 8.13 12.85
C GLY A 33 14.95 9.48 13.11
N HIS A 34 14.64 10.45 12.28
CA HIS A 34 15.18 11.80 12.41
C HIS A 34 14.70 12.53 13.69
N VAL A 35 13.40 12.40 13.99
CA VAL A 35 12.84 13.00 15.22
C VAL A 35 13.54 12.43 16.45
N GLN A 36 13.77 11.12 16.52
CA GLN A 36 14.45 10.50 17.63
C GLN A 36 15.91 10.94 17.75
N GLU A 37 16.62 11.06 16.63
CA GLU A 37 18.00 11.57 16.63
C GLU A 37 18.08 13.01 17.13
N GLN A 38 17.17 13.87 16.68
CA GLN A 38 17.08 15.25 17.19
C GLN A 38 16.77 15.29 18.68
N GLN A 39 15.77 14.54 19.12
CA GLN A 39 15.40 14.48 20.53
C GLN A 39 16.58 14.06 21.42
N LEU A 40 17.37 13.05 21.00
CA LEU A 40 18.54 12.61 21.75
C LEU A 40 19.64 13.69 21.83
N ARG A 41 19.86 14.47 20.76
CA ARG A 41 20.79 15.60 20.75
C ARG A 41 20.33 16.73 21.65
N ASP A 42 19.04 17.03 21.65
CA ASP A 42 18.44 18.06 22.50
C ASP A 42 18.52 17.67 23.99
N GLU A 43 18.19 16.43 24.33
CA GLU A 43 18.34 15.89 25.69
C GLU A 43 19.80 15.94 26.16
N LEU A 44 20.75 15.54 25.30
CA LEU A 44 22.17 15.65 25.64
C LEU A 44 22.59 17.10 25.85
N SER A 45 22.07 18.03 25.06
CA SER A 45 22.34 19.46 25.20
C SER A 45 21.80 20.03 26.50
N ILE A 46 20.59 19.66 26.89
CA ILE A 46 19.96 20.06 28.15
C ILE A 46 20.75 19.48 29.32
N ALA A 47 21.09 18.20 29.29
CA ALA A 47 21.88 17.57 30.35
C ALA A 47 23.29 18.20 30.47
N ALA A 48 23.93 18.52 29.33
CA ALA A 48 25.23 19.21 29.35
C ALA A 48 25.14 20.62 29.97
N ALA A 49 24.10 21.38 29.63
CA ALA A 49 23.87 22.70 30.24
C ALA A 49 23.62 22.63 31.74
N ALA A 50 22.91 21.61 32.21
CA ALA A 50 22.71 21.37 33.65
C ALA A 50 24.03 21.03 34.34
N MET A 51 24.90 20.25 33.71
CA MET A 51 26.25 19.96 34.23
C MET A 51 27.13 21.22 34.33
N GLU A 52 27.03 22.09 33.31
CA GLU A 52 27.78 23.36 33.29
C GLU A 52 27.32 24.36 34.36
N SER A 53 26.05 24.32 34.78
CA SER A 53 25.49 25.20 35.81
C SER A 53 25.88 24.83 37.25
N GLY A 54 26.57 23.73 37.49
CA GLY A 54 27.02 23.26 38.79
C GLY A 54 26.05 22.33 39.51
N ASP A 55 24.82 22.17 39.04
CA ASP A 55 23.80 21.26 39.60
C ASP A 55 23.76 19.90 38.91
N GLY A 56 24.78 19.58 38.10
CA GLY A 56 24.78 18.45 37.19
C GLY A 56 24.64 17.09 37.84
N GLU A 57 25.36 16.84 38.94
CA GLU A 57 25.27 15.56 39.65
C GLU A 57 23.89 15.37 40.30
N ALA A 58 23.31 16.43 40.87
CA ALA A 58 21.96 16.43 41.41
C ALA A 58 20.91 16.26 40.29
N TYR A 59 21.15 16.81 39.12
CA TYR A 59 20.32 16.61 37.96
C TYR A 59 20.35 15.16 37.48
N LEU A 60 21.55 14.59 37.28
CA LEU A 60 21.70 13.20 36.84
C LEU A 60 21.11 12.18 37.81
N SER A 61 21.25 12.41 39.11
CA SER A 61 20.68 11.53 40.15
C SER A 61 19.14 11.51 40.19
N LYS A 62 18.51 12.62 39.78
CA LYS A 62 17.06 12.76 39.70
C LYS A 62 16.51 12.33 38.34
N LEU A 63 17.37 12.17 37.34
CA LEU A 63 16.97 11.83 35.98
C LEU A 63 16.64 10.34 35.88
N HIS A 64 15.36 10.02 35.81
CA HIS A 64 14.89 8.67 35.55
C HIS A 64 14.31 8.61 34.12
N SER A 65 14.95 7.90 33.23
CA SER A 65 14.46 7.69 31.89
C SER A 65 14.62 6.22 31.48
N ASP A 66 13.53 5.62 31.07
CA ASP A 66 13.54 4.27 30.52
C ASP A 66 14.03 4.25 29.06
N ASN A 67 13.91 5.39 28.37
CA ASN A 67 14.13 5.50 26.92
C ASN A 67 15.60 5.73 26.55
N TYR A 68 16.40 6.28 27.45
CA TYR A 68 17.81 6.55 27.22
C TYR A 68 18.66 6.34 28.48
N ARG A 69 19.95 6.16 28.29
CA ARG A 69 20.97 5.98 29.32
C ARG A 69 21.97 7.12 29.18
N ILE A 70 22.28 7.78 30.28
CA ILE A 70 23.35 8.78 30.35
C ILE A 70 24.50 8.22 31.15
N THR A 71 25.71 8.42 30.61
CA THR A 71 26.98 8.06 31.22
C THR A 71 27.86 9.30 31.26
N TRP A 72 28.35 9.66 32.41
CA TRP A 72 29.31 10.75 32.63
C TRP A 72 30.70 10.18 32.77
N LEU A 73 31.64 10.69 32.00
CA LEU A 73 32.98 10.14 31.80
C LEU A 73 34.04 11.21 32.12
N ARG A 74 35.15 10.79 32.70
CA ARG A 74 36.35 11.60 32.76
C ARG A 74 37.06 11.57 31.35
N ALA A 75 37.92 12.54 31.09
CA ALA A 75 38.68 12.63 29.85
C ALA A 75 39.51 11.37 29.52
N ASP A 76 39.93 10.61 30.49
CA ASP A 76 40.65 9.35 30.38
C ASP A 76 39.71 8.14 30.06
N GLY A 77 38.39 8.38 29.97
CA GLY A 77 37.38 7.36 29.70
C GLY A 77 36.84 6.63 30.93
N THR A 78 37.29 7.00 32.13
CA THR A 78 36.77 6.44 33.40
C THR A 78 35.33 6.88 33.58
N VAL A 79 34.45 5.95 33.93
CA VAL A 79 33.02 6.26 34.22
C VAL A 79 32.89 6.88 35.61
N LEU A 80 32.34 8.08 35.66
CA LEU A 80 32.06 8.80 36.94
C LEU A 80 30.64 8.51 37.43
N TYR A 81 29.68 8.46 36.53
CA TYR A 81 28.27 8.20 36.80
C TYR A 81 27.58 7.52 35.62
N ASP A 82 26.60 6.70 35.94
CA ASP A 82 25.73 6.07 34.93
C ASP A 82 24.32 5.89 35.48
N THR A 83 23.29 6.18 34.63
CA THR A 83 21.88 6.13 35.07
C THR A 83 21.32 4.71 35.19
N LYS A 84 21.98 3.68 34.60
CA LYS A 84 21.45 2.31 34.56
C LYS A 84 22.38 1.24 35.12
N ALA A 85 23.64 1.56 35.40
CA ALA A 85 24.62 0.61 35.91
C ALA A 85 25.51 1.24 37.00
N ASP A 86 26.13 0.40 37.81
CA ASP A 86 27.14 0.87 38.76
C ASP A 86 28.40 1.31 38.01
N ALA A 87 28.75 2.57 38.14
CA ALA A 87 29.92 3.15 37.48
C ALA A 87 31.24 2.43 37.87
N ALA A 88 31.35 1.95 39.12
CA ALA A 88 32.53 1.24 39.56
C ALA A 88 32.76 -0.13 38.91
N ALA A 89 31.68 -0.75 38.41
CA ALA A 89 31.72 -2.04 37.72
C ALA A 89 31.90 -1.92 36.19
N MET A 90 31.93 -0.68 35.67
CA MET A 90 32.04 -0.46 34.22
C MET A 90 33.48 -0.41 33.70
N GLU A 91 33.67 -0.94 32.50
CA GLU A 91 34.94 -0.83 31.79
C GLU A 91 35.24 0.62 31.37
N ASN A 92 36.51 0.91 31.10
CA ASN A 92 36.93 2.21 30.58
C ASN A 92 36.37 2.41 29.14
N HIS A 93 35.81 3.59 28.90
CA HIS A 93 35.15 3.95 27.63
C HIS A 93 35.99 4.83 26.70
N ALA A 94 37.28 5.06 26.98
CA ALA A 94 38.16 5.92 26.17
C ALA A 94 38.23 5.51 24.69
N GLN A 95 38.14 4.19 24.41
CA GLN A 95 38.23 3.64 23.05
C GLN A 95 36.88 3.67 22.28
N ARG A 96 35.82 4.13 22.92
CA ARG A 96 34.50 4.25 22.25
C ARG A 96 34.54 5.38 21.22
N GLU A 97 34.09 5.10 20.03
CA GLU A 97 34.19 6.02 18.88
C GLU A 97 33.57 7.38 19.18
N GLU A 98 32.33 7.40 19.71
CA GLU A 98 31.62 8.61 20.12
C GLU A 98 32.40 9.42 21.17
N VAL A 99 33.09 8.76 22.09
CA VAL A 99 33.89 9.42 23.15
C VAL A 99 35.16 10.03 22.57
N ARG A 100 35.88 9.30 21.71
CA ARG A 100 37.06 9.81 21.00
C ARG A 100 36.72 11.03 20.14
N GLN A 101 35.62 10.96 19.40
CA GLN A 101 35.14 12.08 18.58
C GLN A 101 34.81 13.30 19.44
N ALA A 102 34.09 13.11 20.58
CA ALA A 102 33.74 14.17 21.50
C ALA A 102 34.95 14.84 22.11
N LEU A 103 35.97 14.08 22.50
CA LEU A 103 37.25 14.61 23.02
C LEU A 103 38.02 15.43 21.98
N ALA A 104 38.00 15.01 20.71
CA ALA A 104 38.71 15.70 19.62
C ALA A 104 37.94 16.92 19.09
N ASN A 105 36.61 16.79 18.87
CA ASN A 105 35.80 17.74 18.11
C ASN A 105 34.76 18.47 18.95
N GLY A 106 34.66 18.16 20.27
CA GLY A 106 33.61 18.69 21.15
C GLY A 106 32.32 17.84 21.15
N THR A 107 32.00 17.18 20.05
CA THR A 107 30.85 16.26 19.94
C THR A 107 31.25 15.00 19.20
N GLY A 108 30.57 13.90 19.49
CA GLY A 108 30.79 12.62 18.82
C GLY A 108 29.52 11.81 18.73
N GLU A 109 29.42 11.01 17.68
CA GLU A 109 28.28 10.12 17.46
C GLU A 109 28.72 8.77 16.93
N SER A 110 28.05 7.71 17.34
CA SER A 110 28.23 6.38 16.77
C SER A 110 26.96 5.57 16.87
N SER A 111 26.89 4.50 16.09
CA SER A 111 25.79 3.57 16.20
C SER A 111 26.29 2.15 16.16
N ARG A 112 25.74 1.28 17.02
CA ARG A 112 26.12 -0.14 17.08
C ARG A 112 24.90 -1.00 16.89
N TYR A 113 25.02 -2.02 16.04
CA TYR A 113 24.00 -3.01 15.84
C TYR A 113 24.28 -4.24 16.69
N SER A 114 23.31 -4.64 17.50
CA SER A 114 23.35 -5.90 18.23
C SER A 114 22.64 -6.96 17.39
N ALA A 115 23.41 -7.87 16.78
CA ALA A 115 22.85 -8.98 16.00
C ALA A 115 22.00 -9.94 16.85
N THR A 116 22.31 -10.03 18.15
CA THR A 116 21.59 -10.92 19.08
C THR A 116 20.23 -10.37 19.48
N LEU A 117 20.11 -9.03 19.62
CA LEU A 117 18.88 -8.38 20.04
C LEU A 117 18.11 -7.76 18.86
N LEU A 118 18.66 -7.79 17.65
CA LEU A 118 18.13 -7.12 16.44
C LEU A 118 17.88 -5.61 16.67
N GLU A 119 18.71 -4.98 17.52
CA GLU A 119 18.57 -3.60 17.95
C GLU A 119 19.76 -2.78 17.46
N LYS A 120 19.47 -1.56 17.04
CA LYS A 120 20.49 -0.56 16.76
C LYS A 120 20.51 0.46 17.89
N THR A 121 21.61 0.51 18.66
CA THR A 121 21.80 1.53 19.71
C THR A 121 22.51 2.73 19.11
N LEU A 122 21.97 3.91 19.34
CA LEU A 122 22.55 5.19 18.99
C LEU A 122 23.30 5.74 20.21
N TYR A 123 24.47 6.32 19.96
CA TYR A 123 25.33 6.92 20.97
C TYR A 123 25.67 8.36 20.55
N TYR A 124 25.43 9.30 21.44
CA TYR A 124 25.82 10.69 21.31
C TYR A 124 26.71 11.07 22.49
N ALA A 125 27.79 11.80 22.24
CA ALA A 125 28.69 12.28 23.27
C ALA A 125 28.99 13.76 23.06
N ARG A 126 29.12 14.51 24.17
CA ARG A 126 29.50 15.92 24.18
C ARG A 126 30.56 16.15 25.25
N ARG A 127 31.64 16.81 24.86
CA ARG A 127 32.67 17.28 25.79
C ARG A 127 32.18 18.52 26.51
N LEU A 128 32.34 18.53 27.85
CA LEU A 128 32.02 19.64 28.71
C LEU A 128 33.23 20.59 28.85
N PRO A 129 33.05 21.84 29.30
CA PRO A 129 34.14 22.80 29.49
C PRO A 129 35.23 22.36 30.47
N ASP A 130 34.85 21.55 31.46
CA ASP A 130 35.79 20.96 32.45
C ASP A 130 36.62 19.81 31.88
N GLY A 131 36.43 19.47 30.63
CA GLY A 131 37.14 18.37 29.93
C GLY A 131 36.49 17.00 30.09
N THR A 132 35.47 16.86 30.89
CA THR A 132 34.68 15.61 31.00
C THR A 132 33.79 15.41 29.81
N VAL A 133 33.24 14.19 29.63
CA VAL A 133 32.38 13.84 28.48
C VAL A 133 31.05 13.33 29.04
N LEU A 134 29.98 13.90 28.56
CA LEU A 134 28.63 13.39 28.76
C LEU A 134 28.22 12.55 27.53
N ARG A 135 27.85 11.30 27.76
CA ARG A 135 27.44 10.35 26.75
C ARG A 135 26.00 9.93 26.97
N LEU A 136 25.20 9.99 25.92
CA LEU A 136 23.83 9.53 25.91
C LEU A 136 23.68 8.36 24.93
N SER A 137 22.99 7.30 25.34
CA SER A 137 22.67 6.18 24.48
C SER A 137 21.20 5.80 24.54
N ALA A 138 20.63 5.49 23.38
CA ALA A 138 19.25 5.02 23.26
C ALA A 138 19.16 3.82 22.32
N SER A 139 18.38 2.82 22.72
CA SER A 139 18.12 1.67 21.88
C SER A 139 16.99 1.97 20.89
N ARG A 140 17.13 1.51 19.65
CA ARG A 140 16.05 1.57 18.63
C ARG A 140 14.90 0.59 18.87
N VAL A 141 14.91 -0.17 19.96
CA VAL A 141 13.77 -1.03 20.36
C VAL A 141 12.48 -0.22 20.43
N THR A 142 12.57 1.00 20.92
CA THR A 142 11.45 1.94 21.02
C THR A 142 10.74 2.17 19.67
N MET A 143 11.48 2.15 18.56
CA MET A 143 10.85 2.31 17.22
C MET A 143 10.11 1.06 16.78
N GLY A 144 10.65 -0.13 17.01
CA GLY A 144 9.96 -1.39 16.72
C GLY A 144 8.65 -1.50 17.51
N VAL A 145 8.66 -1.11 18.78
CA VAL A 145 7.46 -1.09 19.63
C VAL A 145 6.43 -0.07 19.13
N LEU A 146 6.87 1.12 18.71
CA LEU A 146 5.97 2.12 18.12
C LEU A 146 5.33 1.62 16.82
N LEU A 147 6.11 1.00 15.93
CA LEU A 147 5.58 0.39 14.71
C LEU A 147 4.62 -0.76 15.01
N LEU A 148 4.94 -1.58 16.01
CA LEU A 148 4.06 -2.66 16.45
C LEU A 148 2.76 -2.13 17.06
N SER A 149 2.81 -1.01 17.80
CA SER A 149 1.62 -0.36 18.34
C SER A 149 0.69 0.21 17.27
N MET A 150 1.22 0.58 16.10
CA MET A 150 0.43 1.03 14.95
C MET A 150 -0.20 -0.12 14.17
N PHE A 151 0.22 -1.36 14.38
CA PHE A 151 -0.28 -2.52 13.66
C PHE A 151 -1.81 -2.71 13.73
N PRO A 152 -2.49 -2.55 14.88
CA PRO A 152 -3.94 -2.65 14.95
C PRO A 152 -4.65 -1.56 14.13
N ALA A 153 -4.11 -0.33 14.11
CA ALA A 153 -4.65 0.76 13.31
C ALA A 153 -4.51 0.47 11.81
N ILE A 154 -3.36 -0.05 11.39
CA ILE A 154 -3.11 -0.48 10.00
C ILE A 154 -4.09 -1.59 9.59
N LEU A 155 -4.29 -2.60 10.43
CA LEU A 155 -5.26 -3.67 10.20
C LEU A 155 -6.69 -3.13 10.07
N ALA A 156 -7.08 -2.18 10.92
CA ALA A 156 -8.39 -1.54 10.84
C ALA A 156 -8.58 -0.80 9.52
N VAL A 157 -7.58 -0.04 9.06
CA VAL A 157 -7.62 0.66 7.78
C VAL A 157 -7.74 -0.32 6.62
N ILE A 158 -6.98 -1.41 6.63
CA ILE A 158 -7.07 -2.47 5.60
C ILE A 158 -8.46 -3.09 5.59
N ALA A 159 -9.02 -3.43 6.75
CA ALA A 159 -10.36 -4.02 6.85
C ALA A 159 -11.45 -3.08 6.30
N VAL A 160 -11.42 -1.81 6.70
CA VAL A 160 -12.37 -0.79 6.20
C VAL A 160 -12.23 -0.62 4.68
N ALA A 161 -11.00 -0.54 4.18
CA ALA A 161 -10.75 -0.38 2.75
C ALA A 161 -11.23 -1.61 1.93
N LEU A 162 -11.06 -2.83 2.44
CA LEU A 162 -11.57 -4.04 1.81
C LEU A 162 -13.10 -4.07 1.77
N ILE A 163 -13.76 -3.71 2.87
CA ILE A 163 -15.23 -3.61 2.94
C ILE A 163 -15.73 -2.56 1.93
N LEU A 164 -15.14 -1.38 1.95
CA LEU A 164 -15.54 -0.28 1.07
C LEU A 164 -15.31 -0.62 -0.40
N SER A 165 -14.15 -1.19 -0.72
CA SER A 165 -13.81 -1.69 -2.07
C SER A 165 -14.79 -2.76 -2.53
N GLY A 166 -15.17 -3.69 -1.66
CA GLY A 166 -16.17 -4.73 -1.97
C GLY A 166 -17.56 -4.15 -2.26
N ILE A 167 -18.01 -3.19 -1.46
CA ILE A 167 -19.29 -2.49 -1.66
C ILE A 167 -19.28 -1.70 -2.99
N LEU A 168 -18.20 -0.94 -3.22
CA LEU A 168 -18.05 -0.12 -4.42
C LEU A 168 -17.97 -0.98 -5.68
N ALA A 169 -17.13 -2.01 -5.66
CA ALA A 169 -17.00 -2.95 -6.77
C ALA A 169 -18.32 -3.68 -7.07
N GLY A 170 -19.09 -4.03 -6.02
CA GLY A 170 -20.42 -4.62 -6.18
C GLY A 170 -21.41 -3.66 -6.83
N ARG A 171 -21.43 -2.39 -6.39
CA ARG A 171 -22.29 -1.35 -6.99
C ARG A 171 -21.90 -1.06 -8.45
N VAL A 172 -20.63 -0.83 -8.71
CA VAL A 172 -20.13 -0.54 -10.06
C VAL A 172 -20.40 -1.72 -10.99
N SER A 173 -20.08 -2.94 -10.56
CA SER A 173 -20.34 -4.15 -11.35
C SER A 173 -21.81 -4.34 -11.69
N ARG A 174 -22.72 -4.13 -10.74
CA ARG A 174 -24.16 -4.22 -10.99
C ARG A 174 -24.64 -3.09 -11.91
N ARG A 175 -24.15 -1.87 -11.72
CA ARG A 175 -24.56 -0.72 -12.52
C ARG A 175 -24.15 -0.85 -13.98
N ILE A 176 -22.95 -1.42 -14.25
CA ILE A 176 -22.46 -1.64 -15.62
C ILE A 176 -23.12 -2.87 -16.28
N THR A 177 -23.29 -3.95 -15.52
CA THR A 177 -23.70 -5.23 -16.12
C THR A 177 -25.20 -5.41 -16.24
N ARG A 178 -26.00 -4.75 -15.40
CA ARG A 178 -27.46 -4.84 -15.47
C ARG A 178 -28.02 -4.33 -16.79
N PRO A 179 -27.73 -3.11 -17.25
CA PRO A 179 -28.27 -2.61 -18.53
C PRO A 179 -27.84 -3.48 -19.72
N LEU A 180 -26.61 -4.03 -19.69
CA LEU A 180 -26.11 -4.91 -20.76
C LEU A 180 -26.81 -6.27 -20.81
N ASN A 181 -27.25 -6.81 -19.67
CA ASN A 181 -27.96 -8.10 -19.62
C ASN A 181 -29.46 -7.98 -19.85
N THR A 182 -30.03 -6.78 -19.75
CA THR A 182 -31.46 -6.48 -19.96
C THR A 182 -31.72 -5.80 -21.30
N LEU A 183 -30.72 -5.79 -22.22
CA LEU A 183 -30.89 -5.26 -23.55
C LEU A 183 -31.94 -6.08 -24.30
N ASP A 184 -32.99 -5.40 -24.75
CA ASP A 184 -33.96 -5.96 -25.69
C ASP A 184 -33.35 -5.96 -27.09
N LEU A 185 -33.07 -7.15 -27.61
CA LEU A 185 -32.53 -7.34 -28.97
C LEU A 185 -33.62 -7.28 -30.03
N GLU A 186 -34.90 -7.35 -29.63
CA GLU A 186 -36.01 -7.20 -30.56
C GLU A 186 -36.30 -5.73 -30.85
N HIS A 187 -36.05 -4.84 -29.92
CA HIS A 187 -36.21 -3.40 -30.06
C HIS A 187 -34.94 -2.65 -29.63
N PRO A 188 -33.85 -2.77 -30.41
CA PRO A 188 -32.53 -2.25 -29.98
C PRO A 188 -32.51 -0.76 -29.70
N LEU A 189 -33.31 0.04 -30.39
CA LEU A 189 -33.35 1.49 -30.28
C LEU A 189 -34.20 1.99 -29.09
N GLU A 190 -35.05 1.13 -28.52
CA GLU A 190 -35.91 1.45 -27.36
C GLU A 190 -35.20 1.19 -26.02
N ASN A 191 -33.97 0.63 -26.06
CA ASN A 191 -33.22 0.40 -24.85
C ASN A 191 -32.69 1.70 -24.28
N ASP A 192 -32.99 1.94 -22.98
CA ASP A 192 -32.36 2.99 -22.17
C ASP A 192 -30.96 2.54 -21.73
N ALA A 193 -30.08 2.47 -22.72
CA ALA A 193 -28.70 2.03 -22.55
C ALA A 193 -27.75 3.22 -22.58
N TYR A 194 -26.50 3.00 -22.15
CA TYR A 194 -25.47 4.02 -22.23
C TYR A 194 -25.30 4.60 -23.62
N GLU A 195 -25.09 5.92 -23.69
CA GLU A 195 -24.92 6.67 -24.94
C GLU A 195 -23.82 6.08 -25.85
N GLU A 196 -22.77 5.50 -25.22
CA GLU A 196 -21.66 4.84 -25.90
C GLU A 196 -22.08 3.56 -26.65
N LEU A 197 -23.21 2.95 -26.31
CA LEU A 197 -23.76 1.77 -27.00
C LEU A 197 -24.65 2.13 -28.17
N SER A 198 -25.06 3.39 -28.33
CA SER A 198 -25.92 3.85 -29.41
C SER A 198 -25.44 3.48 -30.82
N PRO A 199 -24.14 3.57 -31.19
CA PRO A 199 -23.66 3.12 -32.49
C PRO A 199 -23.82 1.62 -32.70
N LEU A 200 -23.60 0.82 -31.65
CA LEU A 200 -23.77 -0.64 -31.70
C LEU A 200 -25.24 -1.03 -31.87
N LEU A 201 -26.14 -0.39 -31.12
CA LEU A 201 -27.57 -0.65 -31.21
C LEU A 201 -28.14 -0.29 -32.59
N ARG A 202 -27.71 0.82 -33.19
CA ARG A 202 -28.06 1.18 -34.60
C ARG A 202 -27.59 0.14 -35.59
N ARG A 203 -26.40 -0.39 -35.41
CA ARG A 203 -25.85 -1.43 -36.27
C ARG A 203 -26.62 -2.75 -36.17
N LEU A 204 -27.01 -3.12 -34.94
CA LEU A 204 -27.87 -4.30 -34.71
C LEU A 204 -29.23 -4.13 -35.35
N GLU A 205 -29.87 -2.98 -35.23
CA GLU A 205 -31.16 -2.69 -35.86
C GLU A 205 -31.06 -2.76 -37.40
N HIS A 206 -29.99 -2.23 -37.96
CA HIS A 206 -29.76 -2.32 -39.42
C HIS A 206 -29.61 -3.77 -39.88
N GLN A 207 -28.82 -4.58 -39.19
CA GLN A 207 -28.63 -5.99 -39.49
C GLN A 207 -29.94 -6.79 -39.38
N ARG A 208 -30.73 -6.51 -38.35
CA ARG A 208 -32.03 -7.12 -38.16
C ARG A 208 -32.98 -6.82 -39.32
N ARG A 209 -33.11 -5.56 -39.74
CA ARG A 209 -33.92 -5.17 -40.90
C ARG A 209 -33.48 -5.89 -42.16
N GLN A 210 -32.17 -5.99 -42.38
CA GLN A 210 -31.63 -6.70 -43.53
C GLN A 210 -32.00 -8.19 -43.51
N ILE A 211 -31.95 -8.85 -42.36
CA ILE A 211 -32.35 -10.25 -42.21
C ILE A 211 -33.86 -10.41 -42.48
N ASP A 212 -34.70 -9.54 -41.92
CA ASP A 212 -36.14 -9.55 -42.12
C ASP A 212 -36.51 -9.39 -43.63
N ASP A 213 -35.86 -8.48 -44.31
CA ASP A 213 -36.07 -8.28 -45.75
C ASP A 213 -35.62 -9.50 -46.58
N GLN A 214 -34.52 -10.14 -46.22
CA GLN A 214 -34.08 -11.38 -46.84
C GLN A 214 -35.06 -12.52 -46.60
N LEU A 215 -35.57 -12.68 -45.40
CA LEU A 215 -36.58 -13.69 -45.05
C LEU A 215 -37.88 -13.46 -45.81
N ARG A 216 -38.35 -12.22 -45.94
CA ARG A 216 -39.53 -11.88 -46.72
C ARG A 216 -39.34 -12.19 -48.20
N SER A 217 -38.15 -11.87 -48.74
CA SER A 217 -37.82 -12.18 -50.13
C SER A 217 -37.77 -13.69 -50.39
N LEU A 218 -37.18 -14.44 -49.46
CA LEU A 218 -37.16 -15.92 -49.57
C LEU A 218 -38.57 -16.52 -49.50
N ARG A 219 -39.41 -16.04 -48.57
CA ARG A 219 -40.82 -16.49 -48.46
C ARG A 219 -41.59 -16.23 -49.76
N ARG A 220 -41.50 -15.01 -50.34
CA ARG A 220 -42.13 -14.70 -51.61
C ARG A 220 -41.67 -15.64 -52.74
N ARG A 221 -40.37 -15.89 -52.83
CA ARG A 221 -39.89 -16.82 -53.86
C ARG A 221 -40.38 -18.25 -53.65
N SER A 222 -40.49 -18.69 -52.39
CA SER A 222 -41.04 -20.00 -52.05
C SER A 222 -42.53 -20.08 -52.42
N GLU A 223 -43.31 -19.06 -52.09
CA GLU A 223 -44.73 -18.95 -52.43
C GLU A 223 -44.94 -18.87 -53.93
N GLU A 224 -44.17 -18.09 -54.68
CA GLU A 224 -44.18 -18.02 -56.13
C GLU A 224 -43.86 -19.37 -56.73
N PHE A 225 -42.85 -20.08 -56.24
CA PHE A 225 -42.49 -21.43 -56.72
C PHE A 225 -43.61 -22.42 -56.39
N GLU A 226 -44.20 -22.41 -55.22
CA GLU A 226 -45.36 -23.26 -54.88
C GLU A 226 -46.57 -22.98 -55.79
N GLN A 227 -46.83 -21.71 -56.07
CA GLN A 227 -47.94 -21.35 -56.99
C GLN A 227 -47.69 -21.83 -58.45
N ILE A 228 -46.43 -21.71 -58.90
CA ILE A 228 -46.05 -22.19 -60.24
C ILE A 228 -46.19 -23.72 -60.30
N THR A 229 -45.68 -24.44 -59.32
CA THR A 229 -45.77 -25.91 -59.27
C THR A 229 -47.21 -26.41 -59.14
N ALA A 230 -48.04 -25.72 -58.35
CA ALA A 230 -49.47 -26.06 -58.21
C ALA A 230 -50.29 -25.80 -59.46
N SER A 231 -49.91 -24.85 -60.30
CA SER A 231 -50.60 -24.52 -61.52
C SER A 231 -50.13 -25.33 -62.77
N MET A 232 -49.04 -26.11 -62.62
CA MET A 232 -48.54 -26.96 -63.65
C MET A 232 -49.37 -28.22 -63.79
N THR A 233 -49.87 -28.46 -64.98
CA THR A 233 -50.64 -29.66 -65.35
C THR A 233 -49.77 -30.85 -65.71
N GLU A 234 -48.45 -30.64 -65.80
CA GLU A 234 -47.41 -31.62 -66.11
C GLU A 234 -46.57 -31.95 -64.89
N GLY A 235 -46.11 -33.20 -64.72
CA GLY A 235 -45.29 -33.61 -63.61
C GLY A 235 -43.88 -33.00 -63.64
N LEU A 236 -43.42 -32.36 -62.59
CA LEU A 236 -42.08 -31.82 -62.46
C LEU A 236 -41.22 -32.81 -61.69
N VAL A 237 -40.08 -33.20 -62.21
CA VAL A 237 -39.08 -33.99 -61.46
C VAL A 237 -37.82 -33.15 -61.35
N LEU A 238 -37.45 -32.86 -60.09
CA LEU A 238 -36.20 -32.18 -59.74
C LEU A 238 -35.09 -33.21 -59.58
N VAL A 239 -33.99 -33.01 -60.30
CA VAL A 239 -32.80 -33.88 -60.27
C VAL A 239 -31.58 -33.05 -59.83
N ASP A 240 -30.71 -33.61 -59.00
CA ASP A 240 -29.41 -32.97 -58.70
C ASP A 240 -28.39 -33.14 -59.82
N ASN A 241 -27.22 -32.53 -59.76
CA ASN A 241 -26.14 -32.65 -60.71
C ASN A 241 -25.60 -34.09 -60.87
N GLY A 242 -25.94 -34.99 -60.00
CA GLY A 242 -25.60 -36.44 -60.01
C GLY A 242 -26.68 -37.33 -60.65
N GLY A 243 -27.84 -36.77 -61.04
CA GLY A 243 -28.95 -37.50 -61.59
C GLY A 243 -29.90 -38.11 -60.55
N THR A 244 -29.79 -37.73 -59.29
CA THR A 244 -30.66 -38.18 -58.18
C THR A 244 -31.92 -37.34 -58.13
N ILE A 245 -33.09 -37.98 -58.04
CA ILE A 245 -34.38 -37.29 -57.93
C ILE A 245 -34.50 -36.69 -56.53
N LEU A 246 -34.71 -35.37 -56.42
CA LEU A 246 -34.84 -34.62 -55.21
C LEU A 246 -36.30 -34.38 -54.79
N SER A 247 -37.24 -34.40 -55.74
CA SER A 247 -38.69 -34.25 -55.50
C SER A 247 -39.48 -34.63 -56.81
#